data_9b30b82827896e6b86ada6b969a7e7a2
#
_entry.id   9b30b82827896e6b86ada6b969a7e7a2
#
_cell.length_a   1.000
_cell.length_b   1.000
_cell.length_c   1.000
_cell.angle_alpha   90.00
_cell.angle_beta   90.00
_cell.angle_gamma   90.00
#
_symmetry.space_group_name_H-M   'P 1'
#
loop_
_entity.id
_entity.type
_entity.pdbx_description
1 polymer ?
#
loop_
_entity_poly.entity_id
_entity_poly.type
_entity_poly.pdbx_seq_one_letter_code
_entity_poly.pdbx_strand_id
1 'polypeptide(L)'
;FDSPLSEEAMQGIAIGCAINGTKAIMVWFRLDFILLGLDQILNHASKMNYIYNINCPLVIKTTIGVGWGQGPNHSQAFHSILAHFPGLKVVLPSNAYDAKGLMNSAIKSNSPVIFIEHKGLFNEKCRVPKINYCVEIGKAKIIKYGKDITIVSYSYMTKEVLKACSFVNYDCEI
;
A
#
# COMPACT_ATOMS: atom_id res chain seq x y z
N PHE A 1 -16.78 -3.60 10.71
CA PHE A 1 -16.92 -3.25 12.13
C PHE A 1 -16.24 -1.91 12.38
N ASP A 2 -16.94 -0.99 13.03
CA ASP A 2 -16.31 0.19 13.60
C ASP A 2 -15.63 -0.24 14.90
N SER A 3 -14.36 0.11 15.03
CA SER A 3 -13.55 -0.21 16.20
C SER A 3 -13.45 0.98 17.15
N PRO A 4 -13.19 0.76 18.44
CA PRO A 4 -12.85 1.86 19.34
C PRO A 4 -11.56 2.56 18.87
N LEU A 5 -11.40 3.82 19.25
CA LEU A 5 -10.18 4.60 19.04
C LEU A 5 -9.09 4.11 20.01
N SER A 6 -8.37 3.09 19.60
CA SER A 6 -7.25 2.50 20.33
C SER A 6 -6.37 1.76 19.32
N GLU A 7 -5.57 2.51 18.60
CA GLU A 7 -4.83 2.05 17.40
C GLU A 7 -3.91 0.87 17.73
N GLU A 8 -3.16 0.95 18.81
CA GLU A 8 -2.26 -0.11 19.25
C GLU A 8 -3.02 -1.41 19.59
N ALA A 9 -4.08 -1.31 20.40
CA ALA A 9 -4.89 -2.45 20.79
C ALA A 9 -5.59 -3.09 19.59
N MET A 10 -6.18 -2.27 18.71
CA MET A 10 -6.88 -2.75 17.52
C MET A 10 -5.93 -3.40 16.52
N GLN A 11 -4.71 -2.85 16.38
CA GLN A 11 -3.68 -3.47 15.55
C GLN A 11 -3.25 -4.84 16.12
N GLY A 12 -3.08 -4.95 17.42
CA GLY A 12 -2.80 -6.21 18.11
C GLY A 12 -3.91 -7.24 17.92
N ILE A 13 -5.17 -6.83 18.04
CA ILE A 13 -6.34 -7.70 17.81
C ILE A 13 -6.36 -8.20 16.35
N ALA A 14 -6.12 -7.33 15.37
CA ALA A 14 -6.09 -7.71 13.97
C ALA A 14 -4.98 -8.75 13.68
N ILE A 15 -3.80 -8.60 14.30
CA ILE A 15 -2.71 -9.58 14.22
C ILE A 15 -3.13 -10.90 14.87
N GLY A 16 -3.72 -10.86 16.06
CA GLY A 16 -4.25 -12.04 16.74
C GLY A 16 -5.27 -12.80 15.90
N CYS A 17 -6.19 -12.11 15.23
CA CYS A 17 -7.12 -12.71 14.28
C CYS A 17 -6.38 -13.36 13.10
N ALA A 18 -5.39 -12.65 12.52
CA ALA A 18 -4.65 -13.14 11.36
C ALA A 18 -3.87 -14.41 11.66
N ILE A 19 -3.13 -14.48 12.77
CA ILE A 19 -2.35 -15.68 13.15
C ILE A 19 -3.22 -16.87 13.51
N ASN A 20 -4.49 -16.63 13.86
CA ASN A 20 -5.50 -17.68 14.08
C ASN A 20 -6.28 -18.04 12.79
N GLY A 21 -5.78 -17.65 11.62
CA GLY A 21 -6.32 -18.06 10.33
C GLY A 21 -7.42 -17.17 9.73
N THR A 22 -7.81 -16.09 10.41
CA THR A 22 -8.75 -15.10 9.85
C THR A 22 -8.01 -14.13 8.95
N LYS A 23 -8.46 -13.99 7.70
CA LYS A 23 -7.93 -12.95 6.81
C LYS A 23 -8.50 -11.59 7.22
N ALA A 24 -7.73 -10.84 7.98
CA ALA A 24 -8.13 -9.55 8.50
C ALA A 24 -7.74 -8.40 7.57
N ILE A 25 -8.61 -7.42 7.43
CA ILE A 25 -8.33 -6.13 6.79
C ILE A 25 -8.57 -5.04 7.82
N MET A 26 -7.50 -4.41 8.27
CA MET A 26 -7.56 -3.23 9.14
C MET A 26 -7.51 -1.98 8.27
N VAL A 27 -8.39 -1.03 8.52
CA VAL A 27 -8.45 0.22 7.76
C VAL A 27 -8.13 1.39 8.68
N TRP A 28 -7.06 2.11 8.37
CA TRP A 28 -6.70 3.39 8.96
C TRP A 28 -6.98 4.52 7.96
N PHE A 29 -7.72 5.53 8.36
CA PHE A 29 -8.08 6.64 7.47
C PHE A 29 -6.87 7.40 6.94
N ARG A 30 -5.79 7.46 7.74
CA ARG A 30 -4.54 8.14 7.42
C ARG A 30 -3.36 7.25 7.80
N LEU A 31 -2.29 7.35 7.00
CA LEU A 31 -1.02 6.69 7.34
C LEU A 31 -0.47 7.18 8.69
N ASP A 32 -0.73 8.44 9.02
CA ASP A 32 -0.30 9.08 10.27
C ASP A 32 -0.69 8.29 11.51
N PHE A 33 -1.86 7.68 11.53
CA PHE A 33 -2.35 6.91 12.68
C PHE A 33 -1.69 5.53 12.83
N ILE A 34 -1.04 5.01 11.79
CA ILE A 34 -0.26 3.77 11.88
C ILE A 34 0.87 3.90 12.90
N LEU A 35 1.39 5.11 13.13
CA LEU A 35 2.45 5.36 14.12
C LEU A 35 2.07 4.89 15.52
N LEU A 36 0.80 4.97 15.90
CA LEU A 36 0.32 4.53 17.21
C LEU A 36 0.30 3.00 17.37
N GLY A 37 0.23 2.26 16.28
CA GLY A 37 0.30 0.80 16.28
C GLY A 37 1.59 0.24 15.67
N LEU A 38 2.63 1.05 15.58
CA LEU A 38 3.86 0.71 14.85
C LEU A 38 4.61 -0.46 15.46
N ASP A 39 4.65 -0.56 16.79
CA ASP A 39 5.26 -1.70 17.50
C ASP A 39 4.61 -3.02 17.08
N GLN A 40 3.29 -3.07 17.07
CA GLN A 40 2.52 -4.25 16.68
C GLN A 40 2.82 -4.69 15.24
N ILE A 41 3.04 -3.73 14.34
CA ILE A 41 3.37 -4.01 12.94
C ILE A 41 4.82 -4.47 12.79
N LEU A 42 5.77 -3.72 13.36
CA LEU A 42 7.19 -3.90 13.12
C LEU A 42 7.83 -4.99 13.99
N ASN A 43 7.41 -5.13 15.24
CA ASN A 43 7.99 -6.10 16.17
C ASN A 43 7.20 -7.41 16.24
N HIS A 44 5.92 -7.40 15.86
CA HIS A 44 5.09 -8.60 15.86
C HIS A 44 4.74 -9.07 14.47
N ALA A 45 3.85 -8.39 13.73
CA ALA A 45 3.33 -8.88 12.45
C ALA A 45 4.43 -9.24 11.45
N SER A 46 5.42 -8.37 11.27
CA SER A 46 6.50 -8.56 10.29
C SER A 46 7.37 -9.78 10.58
N LYS A 47 7.50 -10.17 11.84
CA LYS A 47 8.43 -11.21 12.29
C LYS A 47 7.79 -12.57 12.58
N MET A 48 6.44 -12.65 12.57
CA MET A 48 5.71 -13.88 12.89
C MET A 48 6.18 -15.08 12.06
N ASN A 49 6.35 -14.90 10.76
CA ASN A 49 6.79 -16.00 9.91
C ASN A 49 8.26 -16.37 10.16
N TYR A 50 9.14 -15.39 10.29
CA TYR A 50 10.57 -15.64 10.47
C TYR A 50 10.92 -16.28 11.79
N ILE A 51 10.32 -15.82 12.90
CA ILE A 51 10.65 -16.31 14.25
C ILE A 51 9.87 -17.58 14.58
N TYR A 52 8.58 -17.65 14.23
CA TYR A 52 7.67 -18.68 14.72
C TYR A 52 7.13 -19.58 13.61
N ASN A 53 7.48 -19.33 12.34
CA ASN A 53 6.91 -20.03 11.18
C ASN A 53 5.37 -19.94 11.13
N ILE A 54 4.81 -18.84 11.61
CA ILE A 54 3.37 -18.58 11.65
C ILE A 54 3.03 -17.57 10.55
N ASN A 55 2.06 -17.90 9.70
CA ASN A 55 1.52 -16.98 8.71
C ASN A 55 0.73 -15.86 9.39
N CYS A 56 0.86 -14.64 8.88
CA CYS A 56 0.10 -13.48 9.33
C CYS A 56 -0.60 -12.81 8.13
N PRO A 57 -1.71 -13.37 7.62
CA PRO A 57 -2.45 -12.87 6.47
C PRO A 57 -3.28 -11.63 6.83
N LEU A 58 -2.60 -10.52 7.05
CA LEU A 58 -3.17 -9.24 7.46
C LEU A 58 -2.99 -8.20 6.37
N VAL A 59 -4.05 -7.49 5.99
CA VAL A 59 -3.97 -6.29 5.15
C VAL A 59 -4.20 -5.07 6.03
N ILE A 60 -3.25 -4.14 6.02
CA ILE A 60 -3.40 -2.82 6.65
C ILE A 60 -3.60 -1.80 5.55
N LYS A 61 -4.84 -1.36 5.37
CA LYS A 61 -5.22 -0.37 4.35
C LYS A 61 -5.17 1.03 4.95
N THR A 62 -4.54 1.96 4.23
CA THR A 62 -4.46 3.35 4.65
C THR A 62 -4.36 4.30 3.46
N THR A 63 -4.39 5.61 3.74
CA THR A 63 -4.37 6.66 2.71
C THR A 63 -3.32 7.70 3.02
N ILE A 64 -2.65 8.17 1.97
CA ILE A 64 -1.72 9.30 1.97
C ILE A 64 -2.20 10.41 1.01
N GLY A 65 -1.51 11.52 1.02
CA GLY A 65 -1.76 12.66 0.13
C GLY A 65 -2.12 13.93 0.89
N VAL A 66 -2.28 15.01 0.16
CA VAL A 66 -2.53 16.36 0.69
C VAL A 66 -3.89 16.89 0.24
N GLY A 67 -4.25 18.09 0.70
CA GLY A 67 -5.48 18.78 0.25
C GLY A 67 -6.74 18.41 1.03
N TRP A 68 -6.60 17.92 2.27
CA TRP A 68 -7.74 17.64 3.17
C TRP A 68 -8.10 18.82 4.07
N GLY A 69 -7.26 19.85 4.16
CA GLY A 69 -7.43 20.95 5.11
C GLY A 69 -7.13 20.61 6.57
N GLN A 70 -6.45 19.49 6.84
CA GLN A 70 -6.20 18.98 8.20
C GLN A 70 -4.75 19.16 8.68
N GLY A 71 -3.95 19.91 7.93
CA GLY A 71 -2.57 20.23 8.30
C GLY A 71 -1.54 19.10 8.06
N PRO A 72 -0.28 19.34 8.44
CA PRO A 72 0.82 18.44 8.12
C PRO A 72 0.75 17.10 8.88
N ASN A 73 0.22 17.07 10.07
CA ASN A 73 0.06 15.85 10.88
C ASN A 73 -1.04 14.89 10.37
N HIS A 74 -1.70 15.22 9.26
CA HIS A 74 -2.65 14.35 8.55
C HIS A 74 -2.30 14.19 7.07
N SER A 75 -1.07 14.49 6.68
CA SER A 75 -0.65 14.52 5.28
C SER A 75 0.73 13.89 5.08
N GLN A 76 1.19 13.09 6.03
CA GLN A 76 2.51 12.47 5.98
C GLN A 76 2.53 11.24 5.04
N ALA A 77 3.72 10.93 4.51
CA ALA A 77 3.93 9.82 3.59
C ALA A 77 5.24 9.07 3.93
N PHE A 78 5.29 8.44 5.09
CA PHE A 78 6.46 7.72 5.61
C PHE A 78 6.45 6.21 5.30
N HIS A 79 5.85 5.81 4.19
CA HIS A 79 5.81 4.40 3.75
C HIS A 79 7.20 3.77 3.57
N SER A 80 8.24 4.57 3.37
CA SER A 80 9.64 4.11 3.34
C SER A 80 10.08 3.45 4.64
N ILE A 81 9.60 3.92 5.80
CA ILE A 81 9.85 3.30 7.09
C ILE A 81 9.27 1.88 7.10
N LEU A 82 8.04 1.71 6.64
CA LEU A 82 7.39 0.40 6.60
C LEU A 82 8.08 -0.55 5.61
N ALA A 83 8.54 -0.04 4.48
CA ALA A 83 9.27 -0.81 3.46
C ALA A 83 10.68 -1.23 3.92
N HIS A 84 11.24 -0.56 4.92
CA HIS A 84 12.55 -0.88 5.50
C HIS A 84 12.54 -2.21 6.28
N PHE A 85 11.39 -2.62 6.82
CA PHE A 85 11.30 -3.79 7.69
C PHE A 85 11.04 -5.07 6.91
N PRO A 86 11.95 -6.08 6.97
CA PRO A 86 11.72 -7.39 6.38
C PRO A 86 10.45 -8.05 6.95
N GLY A 87 9.75 -8.79 6.09
CA GLY A 87 8.49 -9.46 6.44
C GLY A 87 7.23 -8.64 6.15
N LEU A 88 7.35 -7.33 5.93
CA LEU A 88 6.27 -6.51 5.42
C LEU A 88 6.32 -6.39 3.90
N LYS A 89 5.14 -6.38 3.27
CA LYS A 89 4.96 -5.99 1.87
C LYS A 89 4.25 -4.65 1.84
N VAL A 90 4.82 -3.68 1.12
CA VAL A 90 4.22 -2.35 0.99
C VAL A 90 3.83 -2.13 -0.46
N VAL A 91 2.56 -1.85 -0.72
CA VAL A 91 2.02 -1.64 -2.07
C VAL A 91 1.31 -0.30 -2.17
N LEU A 92 1.59 0.42 -3.26
CA LEU A 92 1.02 1.73 -3.56
C LEU A 92 0.51 1.74 -5.01
N PRO A 93 -0.77 1.42 -5.25
CA PRO A 93 -1.31 1.38 -6.61
C PRO A 93 -1.29 2.75 -7.28
N SER A 94 -1.08 2.76 -8.60
CA SER A 94 -1.04 3.99 -9.42
C SER A 94 -2.35 4.25 -10.18
N ASN A 95 -3.26 3.27 -10.24
CA ASN A 95 -4.53 3.35 -10.95
C ASN A 95 -5.55 2.35 -10.39
N ALA A 96 -6.81 2.42 -10.82
CA ALA A 96 -7.87 1.55 -10.32
C ALA A 96 -7.72 0.08 -10.72
N TYR A 97 -7.09 -0.23 -11.86
CA TYR A 97 -6.78 -1.60 -12.26
C TYR A 97 -5.81 -2.25 -11.27
N ASP A 98 -4.70 -1.57 -10.99
CA ASP A 98 -3.70 -2.04 -10.04
C ASP A 98 -4.25 -2.08 -8.61
N ALA A 99 -5.08 -1.10 -8.22
CA ALA A 99 -5.71 -1.09 -6.90
C ALA A 99 -6.54 -2.34 -6.65
N LYS A 100 -7.42 -2.73 -7.59
CA LYS A 100 -8.20 -3.97 -7.49
C LYS A 100 -7.31 -5.22 -7.49
N GLY A 101 -6.37 -5.31 -8.44
CA GLY A 101 -5.53 -6.49 -8.59
C GLY A 101 -4.55 -6.70 -7.44
N LEU A 102 -3.94 -5.63 -6.94
CA LEU A 102 -3.05 -5.66 -5.76
C LEU A 102 -3.80 -5.94 -4.47
N MET A 103 -5.04 -5.43 -4.30
CA MET A 103 -5.87 -5.77 -3.14
C MET A 103 -6.20 -7.26 -3.12
N ASN A 104 -6.56 -7.84 -4.25
CA ASN A 104 -6.79 -9.28 -4.37
C ASN A 104 -5.52 -10.09 -4.02
N SER A 105 -4.35 -9.61 -4.43
CA SER A 105 -3.07 -10.24 -4.09
C SER A 105 -2.72 -10.08 -2.61
N ALA A 106 -3.01 -8.91 -2.03
CA ALA A 106 -2.81 -8.64 -0.61
C ALA A 106 -3.65 -9.58 0.27
N ILE A 107 -4.93 -9.76 -0.05
CA ILE A 107 -5.83 -10.68 0.68
C ILE A 107 -5.38 -12.14 0.58
N LYS A 108 -4.74 -12.53 -0.52
CA LYS A 108 -4.19 -13.88 -0.72
C LYS A 108 -2.81 -14.09 -0.09
N SER A 109 -2.15 -13.01 0.32
CA SER A 109 -0.81 -13.10 0.92
C SER A 109 -0.85 -13.79 2.28
N ASN A 110 0.15 -14.60 2.55
CA ASN A 110 0.38 -15.19 3.88
C ASN A 110 1.22 -14.28 4.80
N SER A 111 1.74 -13.19 4.26
CA SER A 111 2.50 -12.17 5.00
C SER A 111 1.70 -10.88 5.09
N PRO A 112 1.96 -10.03 6.10
CA PRO A 112 1.28 -8.75 6.23
C PRO A 112 1.57 -7.85 5.03
N VAL A 113 0.52 -7.17 4.55
CA VAL A 113 0.60 -6.22 3.44
C VAL A 113 0.09 -4.86 3.89
N ILE A 114 0.92 -3.84 3.76
CA ILE A 114 0.52 -2.45 3.94
C ILE A 114 0.05 -1.93 2.58
N PHE A 115 -1.23 -1.65 2.48
CA PHE A 115 -1.88 -1.21 1.25
C PHE A 115 -2.19 0.29 1.33
N ILE A 116 -1.47 1.10 0.57
CA ILE A 116 -1.49 2.56 0.69
C ILE A 116 -2.09 3.18 -0.56
N GLU A 117 -3.24 3.81 -0.42
CA GLU A 117 -3.88 4.59 -1.49
C GLU A 117 -3.45 6.06 -1.41
N HIS A 118 -3.36 6.72 -2.55
CA HIS A 118 -3.10 8.15 -2.61
C HIS A 118 -4.37 8.92 -2.99
N LYS A 119 -4.80 9.87 -2.16
CA LYS A 119 -6.02 10.67 -2.35
C LYS A 119 -6.11 11.31 -3.74
N GLY A 120 -4.98 11.81 -4.27
CA GLY A 120 -4.93 12.44 -5.59
C GLY A 120 -5.33 11.51 -6.75
N LEU A 121 -5.44 10.19 -6.51
CA LEU A 121 -5.86 9.20 -7.50
C LEU A 121 -7.34 8.79 -7.39
N PHE A 122 -8.06 9.20 -6.36
CA PHE A 122 -9.44 8.72 -6.11
C PHE A 122 -10.42 9.04 -7.24
N ASN A 123 -10.20 10.14 -7.96
CA ASN A 123 -11.03 10.56 -9.07
C ASN A 123 -10.52 10.09 -10.44
N GLU A 124 -9.38 9.39 -10.48
CA GLU A 124 -8.82 8.85 -11.72
C GLU A 124 -9.62 7.64 -12.19
N LYS A 125 -9.88 7.59 -13.48
CA LYS A 125 -10.69 6.54 -14.09
C LYS A 125 -9.84 5.72 -15.05
N CYS A 126 -9.95 4.41 -14.98
CA CYS A 126 -9.42 3.50 -15.98
C CYS A 126 -10.35 2.30 -16.17
N ARG A 127 -10.10 1.53 -17.24
CA ARG A 127 -10.85 0.29 -17.48
C ARG A 127 -10.42 -0.78 -16.49
N VAL A 128 -11.38 -1.27 -15.70
CA VAL A 128 -11.17 -2.36 -14.73
C VAL A 128 -12.04 -3.55 -15.12
N PRO A 129 -11.48 -4.76 -15.34
CA PRO A 129 -12.25 -5.95 -15.64
C PRO A 129 -13.23 -6.31 -14.51
N LYS A 130 -14.40 -6.85 -14.87
CA LYS A 130 -15.39 -7.33 -13.89
C LYS A 130 -14.93 -8.63 -13.21
N ILE A 131 -14.15 -9.46 -13.91
CA ILE A 131 -13.60 -10.71 -13.39
C ILE A 131 -12.62 -10.47 -12.23
N ASN A 132 -12.42 -11.49 -11.41
CA ASN A 132 -11.38 -11.47 -10.39
C ASN A 132 -10.01 -11.71 -11.04
N TYR A 133 -9.04 -10.88 -10.71
CA TYR A 133 -7.64 -11.01 -11.12
C TYR A 133 -6.71 -10.53 -10.01
N CYS A 134 -5.48 -10.96 -10.06
CA CYS A 134 -4.42 -10.52 -9.18
C CYS A 134 -3.35 -9.77 -9.99
N VAL A 135 -2.75 -8.76 -9.39
CA VAL A 135 -1.50 -8.14 -9.83
C VAL A 135 -0.40 -8.62 -8.90
N GLU A 136 0.69 -9.12 -9.46
CA GLU A 136 1.78 -9.69 -8.67
C GLU A 136 2.51 -8.61 -7.88
N ILE A 137 2.60 -8.80 -6.55
CA ILE A 137 3.34 -7.91 -5.66
C ILE A 137 4.84 -8.16 -5.87
N GLY A 138 5.62 -7.08 -6.02
CA GLY A 138 7.07 -7.14 -6.20
C GLY A 138 7.52 -7.12 -7.66
N LYS A 139 6.59 -7.06 -8.63
CA LYS A 139 6.91 -6.89 -10.05
C LYS A 139 6.58 -5.49 -10.55
N ALA A 140 7.55 -4.85 -11.16
CA ALA A 140 7.35 -3.63 -11.93
C ALA A 140 6.65 -3.92 -13.26
N LYS A 141 5.98 -2.90 -13.80
CA LYS A 141 5.34 -2.93 -15.11
C LYS A 141 5.83 -1.74 -15.94
N ILE A 142 6.28 -2.01 -17.16
CA ILE A 142 6.57 -0.93 -18.12
C ILE A 142 5.23 -0.42 -18.65
N ILE A 143 4.95 0.87 -18.41
CA ILE A 143 3.73 1.56 -18.90
C ILE A 143 3.97 2.38 -20.16
N LYS A 144 5.20 2.78 -20.38
CA LYS A 144 5.67 3.44 -21.60
C LYS A 144 7.09 2.98 -21.90
N TYR A 145 7.34 2.51 -23.12
CA TYR A 145 8.70 2.22 -23.59
C TYR A 145 9.40 3.52 -24.00
N GLY A 146 10.71 3.56 -23.81
CA GLY A 146 11.58 4.67 -24.20
C GLY A 146 13.03 4.23 -24.28
N LYS A 147 13.93 5.11 -24.75
CA LYS A 147 15.34 4.77 -25.01
C LYS A 147 16.34 5.70 -24.33
N ASP A 148 15.92 6.91 -23.96
CA ASP A 148 16.86 7.93 -23.47
C ASP A 148 16.97 7.89 -21.93
N ILE A 149 15.84 7.74 -21.24
CA ILE A 149 15.77 7.78 -19.76
C ILE A 149 14.77 6.76 -19.29
N THR A 150 15.15 5.96 -18.28
CA THR A 150 14.22 5.08 -17.54
C THR A 150 13.83 5.76 -16.22
N ILE A 151 12.52 5.93 -15.98
CA ILE A 151 11.98 6.56 -14.77
C ILE A 151 11.14 5.54 -14.01
N VAL A 152 11.60 5.17 -12.81
CA VAL A 152 10.87 4.29 -11.90
C VAL A 152 10.02 5.11 -10.96
N SER A 153 8.72 4.84 -10.94
CA SER A 153 7.76 5.58 -10.10
C SER A 153 6.65 4.67 -9.57
N TYR A 154 5.90 5.15 -8.60
CA TYR A 154 4.75 4.44 -8.04
C TYR A 154 3.68 5.43 -7.58
N SER A 155 2.46 4.94 -7.41
CA SER A 155 1.32 5.70 -6.88
C SER A 155 1.06 6.99 -7.69
N TYR A 156 0.78 8.10 -7.01
CA TYR A 156 0.48 9.39 -7.61
C TYR A 156 1.63 9.94 -8.47
N MET A 157 2.89 9.66 -8.07
CA MET A 157 4.06 10.11 -8.83
C MET A 157 4.11 9.52 -10.24
N THR A 158 3.56 8.33 -10.46
CA THR A 158 3.46 7.77 -11.82
C THR A 158 2.63 8.67 -12.75
N LYS A 159 1.54 9.24 -12.25
CA LYS A 159 0.73 10.22 -13.00
C LYS A 159 1.54 11.49 -13.30
N GLU A 160 2.26 12.01 -12.32
CA GLU A 160 3.07 13.23 -12.49
C GLU A 160 4.25 12.99 -13.46
N VAL A 161 4.89 11.82 -13.40
CA VAL A 161 5.94 11.42 -14.36
C VAL A 161 5.40 11.34 -15.78
N LEU A 162 4.26 10.68 -15.98
CA LEU A 162 3.61 10.60 -17.31
C LEU A 162 3.32 12.00 -17.87
N LYS A 163 2.84 12.91 -17.01
CA LYS A 163 2.61 14.31 -17.37
C LYS A 163 3.92 15.04 -17.69
N ALA A 164 4.93 14.91 -16.83
CA ALA A 164 6.23 15.56 -17.04
C ALA A 164 6.90 15.12 -18.34
N CYS A 165 6.84 13.83 -18.65
CA CYS A 165 7.39 13.27 -19.90
C CYS A 165 6.71 13.78 -21.18
N SER A 166 5.54 14.42 -21.06
CA SER A 166 4.89 15.08 -22.21
C SER A 166 5.42 16.48 -22.50
N PHE A 167 6.21 17.07 -21.59
CA PHE A 167 6.78 18.42 -21.72
C PHE A 167 8.27 18.43 -22.07
N VAL A 168 8.93 17.26 -22.02
CA VAL A 168 10.36 17.14 -22.31
C VAL A 168 10.59 16.42 -23.65
N ASN A 169 11.71 16.76 -24.29
CA ASN A 169 12.08 16.15 -25.57
C ASN A 169 13.04 14.95 -25.37
N TYR A 170 12.63 14.04 -24.48
CA TYR A 170 13.32 12.77 -24.24
C TYR A 170 12.36 11.60 -24.45
N ASP A 171 12.88 10.52 -25.02
CA ASP A 171 12.14 9.26 -25.13
C ASP A 171 12.21 8.50 -23.81
N CYS A 172 11.25 8.80 -22.89
CA CYS A 172 11.23 8.26 -21.53
C CYS A 172 10.58 6.88 -21.49
N GLU A 173 11.28 5.91 -20.90
CA GLU A 173 10.69 4.66 -20.41
C GLU A 173 10.16 4.87 -18.99
N ILE A 174 8.95 4.37 -18.69
CA ILE A 174 8.27 4.54 -17.39
C ILE A 174 7.76 3.18 -16.90
#